data_0df623ea5dd7df8e137f8695a1474e96
#
_entry.id   0df623ea5dd7df8e137f8695a1474e96
#
_cell.length_a   1.000
_cell.length_b   1.000
_cell.length_c   1.000
_cell.angle_alpha   90.00
_cell.angle_beta   90.00
_cell.angle_gamma   90.00
#
_symmetry.space_group_name_H-M   'P 1'
#
loop_
_entity.id
_entity.type
_entity.pdbx_description
1 polymer ?
#
loop_
_entity_poly.entity_id
_entity_poly.type
_entity_poly.pdbx_seq_one_letter_code
_entity_poly.pdbx_strand_id
1 'polypeptide(L)'
;MCQINIDKYLLARYKQGGRTLPDVDCYGLVLEFFKNELKINLPLEQSITDISQAPEGEKNFKKIVKYAEVTEKNLNRDKIYLCGFYTKNNFLAHCGIVINNKILHINKNGAVLQSVGTIKRIYSLWSLKFYEITRDSCTST
;
A
#
# COMPACT_ATOMS: atom_id res chain seq x y z
N MET A 1 18.05 9.00 -6.69
CA MET A 1 16.64 8.62 -6.90
C MET A 1 15.87 9.78 -7.49
N CYS A 2 15.01 9.49 -8.43
CA CYS A 2 14.18 10.53 -9.01
C CYS A 2 13.23 11.08 -7.95
N GLN A 3 13.04 12.37 -8.00
CA GLN A 3 12.10 13.03 -7.13
C GLN A 3 10.68 12.68 -7.57
N ILE A 4 9.86 12.26 -6.63
CA ILE A 4 8.49 11.85 -6.90
C ILE A 4 7.55 12.97 -6.48
N ASN A 5 6.69 13.40 -7.41
CA ASN A 5 5.65 14.36 -7.09
C ASN A 5 4.40 13.61 -6.64
N ILE A 6 4.06 13.75 -5.36
CA ILE A 6 2.94 13.02 -4.79
C ILE A 6 1.62 13.78 -4.85
N ASP A 7 1.62 15.00 -5.39
CA ASP A 7 0.43 15.86 -5.36
C ASP A 7 -0.79 15.21 -5.98
N LYS A 8 -0.62 14.54 -7.12
CA LYS A 8 -1.77 13.92 -7.78
C LYS A 8 -2.37 12.79 -6.95
N TYR A 9 -1.55 12.15 -6.12
CA TYR A 9 -2.06 11.09 -5.23
C TYR A 9 -2.76 11.69 -4.03
N LEU A 10 -2.29 12.82 -3.52
CA LEU A 10 -2.94 13.49 -2.40
C LEU A 10 -4.29 14.08 -2.80
N LEU A 11 -4.51 14.31 -4.08
CA LEU A 11 -5.78 14.79 -4.59
C LEU A 11 -6.77 13.67 -4.92
N ALA A 12 -6.37 12.43 -4.73
CA ALA A 12 -7.23 11.28 -5.01
C ALA A 12 -8.45 11.29 -4.10
N ARG A 13 -9.57 10.79 -4.63
CA ARG A 13 -10.83 10.68 -3.92
C ARG A 13 -11.12 9.21 -3.63
N TYR A 14 -11.64 8.94 -2.45
CA TYR A 14 -11.94 7.56 -2.08
C TYR A 14 -13.14 7.03 -2.85
N LYS A 15 -12.97 5.84 -3.43
CA LYS A 15 -14.07 5.12 -4.06
C LYS A 15 -13.84 3.62 -3.82
N GLN A 16 -14.78 3.00 -3.12
CA GLN A 16 -14.70 1.56 -2.84
C GLN A 16 -14.56 0.79 -4.16
N GLY A 17 -13.53 -0.05 -4.24
CA GLY A 17 -13.25 -0.81 -5.45
C GLY A 17 -12.61 -0.02 -6.58
N GLY A 18 -12.35 1.28 -6.38
CA GLY A 18 -11.74 2.11 -7.42
C GLY A 18 -10.30 1.73 -7.68
N ARG A 19 -9.94 1.65 -8.95
CA ARG A 19 -8.60 1.20 -9.37
C ARG A 19 -7.91 2.19 -10.29
N THR A 20 -8.55 3.31 -10.60
CA THR A 20 -8.00 4.31 -11.53
C THR A 20 -8.17 5.70 -10.95
N LEU A 21 -7.06 6.46 -10.88
CA LEU A 21 -7.12 7.84 -10.40
C LEU A 21 -8.11 8.66 -11.22
N PRO A 22 -8.81 9.60 -10.61
CA PRO A 22 -8.65 10.04 -9.21
C PRO A 22 -9.51 9.28 -8.21
N ASP A 23 -10.30 8.31 -8.64
CA ASP A 23 -11.26 7.61 -7.79
C ASP A 23 -10.75 6.23 -7.44
N VAL A 24 -10.15 6.09 -6.26
CA VAL A 24 -9.46 4.86 -5.86
C VAL A 24 -9.76 4.51 -4.41
N ASP A 25 -9.63 3.23 -4.08
CA ASP A 25 -9.54 2.81 -2.69
C ASP A 25 -8.06 2.65 -2.31
N CYS A 26 -7.79 2.05 -1.15
CA CYS A 26 -6.41 1.96 -0.68
C CYS A 26 -5.52 1.14 -1.62
N TYR A 27 -6.03 0.03 -2.12
CA TYR A 27 -5.23 -0.77 -3.06
C TYR A 27 -5.15 -0.12 -4.43
N GLY A 28 -6.21 0.56 -4.86
CA GLY A 28 -6.19 1.33 -6.10
C GLY A 28 -5.11 2.40 -6.11
N LEU A 29 -4.95 3.09 -4.98
CA LEU A 29 -3.88 4.08 -4.84
C LEU A 29 -2.51 3.42 -4.98
N VAL A 30 -2.32 2.26 -4.35
CA VAL A 30 -1.07 1.50 -4.45
C VAL A 30 -0.80 1.10 -5.90
N LEU A 31 -1.83 0.57 -6.58
CA LEU A 31 -1.70 0.15 -7.98
C LEU A 31 -1.24 1.30 -8.87
N GLU A 32 -1.90 2.45 -8.74
CA GLU A 32 -1.59 3.60 -9.58
C GLU A 32 -0.20 4.15 -9.28
N PHE A 33 0.16 4.21 -7.99
CA PHE A 33 1.47 4.71 -7.61
C PHE A 33 2.59 3.83 -8.18
N PHE A 34 2.49 2.52 -7.99
CA PHE A 34 3.54 1.62 -8.46
C PHE A 34 3.63 1.63 -9.98
N LYS A 35 2.49 1.68 -10.67
CA LYS A 35 2.49 1.75 -12.12
C LYS A 35 3.13 3.04 -12.63
N ASN A 36 2.72 4.18 -12.08
CA ASN A 36 3.13 5.48 -12.59
C ASN A 36 4.56 5.84 -12.20
N GLU A 37 4.96 5.55 -10.96
CA GLU A 37 6.24 6.03 -10.44
C GLU A 37 7.35 5.00 -10.54
N LEU A 38 7.03 3.72 -10.43
CA LEU A 38 8.04 2.66 -10.43
C LEU A 38 7.97 1.77 -11.64
N LYS A 39 6.97 1.95 -12.50
CA LYS A 39 6.76 1.13 -13.70
C LYS A 39 6.59 -0.35 -13.34
N ILE A 40 5.95 -0.60 -12.21
CA ILE A 40 5.65 -1.94 -11.73
C ILE A 40 4.15 -2.15 -11.78
N ASN A 41 3.71 -3.17 -12.50
CA ASN A 41 2.29 -3.50 -12.64
C ASN A 41 1.92 -4.57 -11.62
N LEU A 42 1.25 -4.15 -10.55
CA LEU A 42 0.71 -5.08 -9.56
C LEU A 42 -0.62 -5.64 -10.07
N PRO A 43 -1.00 -6.85 -9.62
CA PRO A 43 -2.26 -7.45 -10.08
C PRO A 43 -3.49 -6.61 -9.73
N LEU A 44 -4.45 -6.58 -10.66
CA LEU A 44 -5.76 -6.01 -10.39
C LEU A 44 -6.59 -7.04 -9.63
N GLU A 45 -6.61 -6.90 -8.30
CA GLU A 45 -7.28 -7.87 -7.44
C GLU A 45 -8.31 -7.16 -6.58
N GLN A 46 -9.59 -7.49 -6.76
CA GLN A 46 -10.66 -6.80 -6.07
C GLN A 46 -10.81 -7.23 -4.61
N SER A 47 -10.39 -8.43 -4.28
CA SER A 47 -10.54 -8.94 -2.91
C SER A 47 -9.55 -8.34 -1.92
N ILE A 48 -8.45 -7.75 -2.42
CA ILE A 48 -7.46 -7.15 -1.54
C ILE A 48 -8.08 -5.96 -0.82
N THR A 49 -7.98 -5.97 0.52
CA THR A 49 -8.52 -4.93 1.42
C THR A 49 -10.03 -4.87 1.49
N ASP A 50 -10.73 -5.82 0.89
CA ASP A 50 -12.18 -5.97 1.11
C ASP A 50 -12.36 -6.85 2.35
N ILE A 51 -12.81 -6.28 3.45
CA ILE A 51 -12.91 -6.98 4.72
C ILE A 51 -13.87 -8.17 4.65
N SER A 52 -14.92 -8.06 3.83
CA SER A 52 -15.85 -9.18 3.66
C SER A 52 -15.18 -10.39 3.00
N GLN A 53 -14.05 -10.17 2.35
CA GLN A 53 -13.26 -11.22 1.70
C GLN A 53 -11.86 -11.31 2.31
N ALA A 54 -11.73 -10.99 3.62
CA ALA A 54 -10.43 -10.83 4.25
C ALA A 54 -9.47 -12.02 4.06
N PRO A 55 -9.91 -13.29 4.25
CA PRO A 55 -8.98 -14.40 4.05
C PRO A 55 -8.45 -14.48 2.61
N GLU A 56 -9.33 -14.28 1.63
CA GLU A 56 -8.95 -14.33 0.23
C GLU A 56 -8.08 -13.14 -0.15
N GLY A 57 -8.45 -11.95 0.34
CA GLY A 57 -7.68 -10.75 0.06
C GLY A 57 -6.26 -10.84 0.60
N GLU A 58 -6.10 -11.35 1.82
CA GLU A 58 -4.78 -11.53 2.40
C GLU A 58 -3.96 -12.56 1.63
N LYS A 59 -4.58 -13.65 1.22
CA LYS A 59 -3.92 -14.68 0.43
C LYS A 59 -3.42 -14.10 -0.89
N ASN A 60 -4.25 -13.31 -1.57
CA ASN A 60 -3.86 -12.70 -2.84
C ASN A 60 -2.77 -11.65 -2.64
N PHE A 61 -2.86 -10.88 -1.56
CA PHE A 61 -1.83 -9.90 -1.24
C PHE A 61 -0.48 -10.58 -1.00
N LYS A 62 -0.47 -11.71 -0.32
CA LYS A 62 0.77 -12.46 -0.07
C LYS A 62 1.43 -12.93 -1.36
N LYS A 63 0.66 -13.22 -2.39
CA LYS A 63 1.22 -13.58 -3.69
C LYS A 63 1.99 -12.42 -4.32
N ILE A 64 1.55 -11.19 -4.05
CA ILE A 64 2.22 -10.00 -4.56
C ILE A 64 3.52 -9.72 -3.80
N VAL A 65 3.49 -9.89 -2.48
CA VAL A 65 4.57 -9.45 -1.60
C VAL A 65 5.46 -10.57 -1.11
N LYS A 66 5.47 -11.68 -1.79
CA LYS A 66 6.00 -12.95 -1.30
C LYS A 66 7.47 -12.96 -0.92
N TYR A 67 8.25 -11.97 -1.28
CA TYR A 67 9.68 -12.13 -1.14
C TYR A 67 10.41 -11.14 -0.29
N ALA A 68 9.80 -10.11 0.17
CA ALA A 68 10.65 -9.05 0.64
C ALA A 68 10.10 -8.31 1.84
N GLU A 69 9.65 -9.05 2.84
CA GLU A 69 9.23 -8.40 4.08
C GLU A 69 10.44 -7.79 4.77
N VAL A 70 10.30 -6.54 5.19
CA VAL A 70 11.37 -5.75 5.80
C VAL A 70 10.87 -5.24 7.15
N THR A 71 11.71 -5.30 8.18
CA THR A 71 11.32 -4.72 9.48
C THR A 71 11.40 -3.20 9.42
N GLU A 72 10.67 -2.55 10.30
CA GLU A 72 10.62 -1.08 10.32
C GLU A 72 12.02 -0.47 10.43
N LYS A 73 12.87 -1.00 11.29
CA LYS A 73 14.21 -0.45 11.50
C LYS A 73 15.12 -0.59 10.28
N ASN A 74 14.75 -1.47 9.34
CA ASN A 74 15.53 -1.69 8.13
C ASN A 74 14.98 -0.94 6.92
N LEU A 75 13.99 -0.09 7.13
CA LEU A 75 13.49 0.75 6.03
C LEU A 75 14.56 1.73 5.58
N ASN A 76 14.79 1.77 4.27
CA ASN A 76 15.74 2.68 3.66
C ASN A 76 14.96 3.87 3.10
N ARG A 77 15.36 5.08 3.48
CA ARG A 77 14.67 6.30 3.04
C ARG A 77 14.70 6.50 1.53
N ASP A 78 15.67 5.89 0.86
CA ASP A 78 15.80 6.03 -0.60
C ASP A 78 14.99 5.01 -1.37
N LYS A 79 14.29 4.12 -0.68
CA LYS A 79 13.48 3.09 -1.32
C LYS A 79 12.00 3.29 -1.04
N ILE A 80 11.17 2.72 -1.92
CA ILE A 80 9.72 2.73 -1.81
C ILE A 80 9.27 1.35 -1.39
N TYR A 81 8.37 1.29 -0.42
CA TYR A 81 7.86 0.01 0.08
C TYR A 81 6.35 -0.01 0.02
N LEU A 82 5.78 -1.20 -0.02
CA LEU A 82 4.37 -1.43 0.16
C LEU A 82 4.13 -1.71 1.64
N CYS A 83 3.11 -1.09 2.22
CA CYS A 83 2.77 -1.31 3.62
C CYS A 83 1.40 -1.96 3.72
N GLY A 84 1.32 -3.05 4.48
CA GLY A 84 0.05 -3.67 4.81
C GLY A 84 -0.31 -3.40 6.26
N PHE A 85 -1.58 -3.11 6.51
CA PHE A 85 -2.14 -2.89 7.84
C PHE A 85 -2.97 -4.11 8.19
N TYR A 86 -2.60 -4.80 9.27
CA TYR A 86 -3.19 -6.10 9.63
C TYR A 86 -3.95 -6.01 10.93
N THR A 87 -5.13 -6.66 10.97
CA THR A 87 -5.95 -6.74 12.17
C THR A 87 -5.31 -7.67 13.21
N LYS A 88 -5.91 -7.74 14.41
CA LYS A 88 -5.46 -8.67 15.45
C LYS A 88 -5.44 -10.12 14.96
N ASN A 89 -6.34 -10.47 14.07
CA ASN A 89 -6.43 -11.84 13.53
C ASN A 89 -5.50 -12.02 12.34
N ASN A 90 -4.62 -11.04 12.11
CA ASN A 90 -3.64 -11.10 11.03
C ASN A 90 -4.27 -11.10 9.63
N PHE A 91 -5.40 -10.41 9.48
CA PHE A 91 -6.01 -10.20 8.17
C PHE A 91 -5.65 -8.82 7.66
N LEU A 92 -5.33 -8.73 6.37
CA LEU A 92 -5.06 -7.47 5.73
C LEU A 92 -6.33 -6.63 5.66
N ALA A 93 -6.29 -5.43 6.25
CA ALA A 93 -7.45 -4.54 6.27
C ALA A 93 -7.23 -3.26 5.48
N HIS A 94 -5.98 -2.88 5.23
CA HIS A 94 -5.66 -1.60 4.60
C HIS A 94 -4.23 -1.68 4.06
N CYS A 95 -3.89 -0.80 3.12
CA CYS A 95 -2.53 -0.74 2.61
C CYS A 95 -2.16 0.67 2.21
N GLY A 96 -0.86 0.89 2.02
CA GLY A 96 -0.33 2.17 1.60
C GLY A 96 1.08 2.04 1.04
N ILE A 97 1.68 3.17 0.74
CA ILE A 97 3.03 3.22 0.15
C ILE A 97 3.95 3.95 1.12
N VAL A 98 5.11 3.37 1.40
CA VAL A 98 6.12 4.02 2.25
C VAL A 98 7.07 4.81 1.37
N ILE A 99 7.15 6.10 1.67
CA ILE A 99 8.04 7.04 0.98
C ILE A 99 8.78 7.83 2.04
N ASN A 100 10.09 7.67 2.13
CA ASN A 100 10.92 8.42 3.06
C ASN A 100 10.38 8.35 4.51
N ASN A 101 10.09 7.12 4.98
CA ASN A 101 9.56 6.84 6.32
C ASN A 101 8.20 7.45 6.62
N LYS A 102 7.47 7.82 5.57
CA LYS A 102 6.09 8.27 5.68
C LYS A 102 5.21 7.33 4.86
N ILE A 103 3.96 7.22 5.23
CA ILE A 103 3.03 6.32 4.55
C ILE A 103 1.98 7.16 3.84
N LEU A 104 1.91 6.97 2.52
CA LEU A 104 0.88 7.55 1.68
C LEU A 104 -0.26 6.55 1.60
N HIS A 105 -1.44 6.93 2.07
CA HIS A 105 -2.59 6.03 2.01
C HIS A 105 -3.87 6.85 1.91
N ILE A 106 -4.98 6.17 1.61
CA ILE A 106 -6.26 6.85 1.42
C ILE A 106 -7.34 6.13 2.22
N ASN A 107 -8.20 6.93 2.85
CA ASN A 107 -9.40 6.42 3.49
C ASN A 107 -10.58 7.28 3.03
N LYS A 108 -11.75 7.09 3.66
CA LYS A 108 -12.96 7.82 3.24
C LYS A 108 -12.82 9.33 3.33
N ASN A 109 -11.88 9.82 4.13
CA ASN A 109 -11.63 11.25 4.27
C ASN A 109 -10.59 11.80 3.29
N GLY A 110 -10.06 10.95 2.42
CA GLY A 110 -9.08 11.35 1.42
C GLY A 110 -7.71 10.76 1.64
N ALA A 111 -6.78 11.14 0.78
CA ALA A 111 -5.41 10.66 0.83
C ALA A 111 -4.57 11.53 1.75
N VAL A 112 -3.67 10.90 2.49
CA VAL A 112 -2.77 11.60 3.43
C VAL A 112 -1.39 10.96 3.37
N LEU A 113 -0.39 11.75 3.75
CA LEU A 113 0.98 11.29 3.92
C LEU A 113 1.35 11.50 5.39
N GLN A 114 1.53 10.42 6.13
CA GLN A 114 1.77 10.48 7.57
C GLN A 114 3.00 9.66 7.93
N SER A 115 3.73 10.12 8.95
CA SER A 115 4.92 9.36 9.38
C SER A 115 4.51 7.99 9.92
N VAL A 116 5.43 7.04 9.85
CA VAL A 116 5.20 5.69 10.39
C VAL A 116 4.83 5.78 11.88
N GLY A 117 5.51 6.64 12.63
CA GLY A 117 5.19 6.80 14.05
C GLY A 117 3.77 7.30 14.30
N THR A 118 3.30 8.26 13.50
CA THR A 118 1.93 8.76 13.60
C THR A 118 0.93 7.64 13.30
N ILE A 119 1.18 6.89 12.24
CA ILE A 119 0.32 5.77 11.87
C ILE A 119 0.23 4.75 13.01
N LYS A 120 1.36 4.41 13.61
CA LYS A 120 1.38 3.45 14.72
C LYS A 120 0.56 3.92 15.90
N ARG A 121 0.51 5.23 16.16
CA ARG A 121 -0.33 5.77 17.24
C ARG A 121 -1.82 5.74 16.88
N ILE A 122 -2.16 6.17 15.67
CA ILE A 122 -3.56 6.24 15.23
C ILE A 122 -4.15 4.84 15.08
N TYR A 123 -3.39 3.93 14.51
CA TYR A 123 -3.85 2.55 14.24
C TYR A 123 -3.23 1.57 15.21
N SER A 124 -3.23 1.90 16.50
CA SER A 124 -2.49 1.15 17.52
C SER A 124 -2.95 -0.30 17.68
N LEU A 125 -4.18 -0.61 17.25
CA LEU A 125 -4.71 -1.97 17.33
C LEU A 125 -4.32 -2.83 16.11
N TRP A 126 -3.68 -2.25 15.13
CA TRP A 126 -3.30 -2.94 13.90
C TRP A 126 -1.79 -3.09 13.88
N SER A 127 -1.30 -4.11 13.19
CA SER A 127 0.13 -4.27 12.97
C SER A 127 0.47 -3.90 11.53
N LEU A 128 1.65 -3.33 11.36
CA LEU A 128 2.14 -2.92 10.04
C LEU A 128 3.19 -3.92 9.57
N LYS A 129 3.14 -4.26 8.29
CA LYS A 129 4.19 -5.03 7.65
C LYS A 129 4.65 -4.28 6.42
N PHE A 130 5.94 -4.30 6.16
CA PHE A 130 6.56 -3.55 5.08
C PHE A 130 7.18 -4.51 4.08
N TYR A 131 6.97 -4.25 2.79
CA TYR A 131 7.44 -5.13 1.74
C TYR A 131 8.17 -4.34 0.67
N GLU A 132 9.34 -4.80 0.29
CA GLU A 132 10.06 -4.24 -0.85
C GLU A 132 9.56 -4.95 -2.11
N ILE A 133 9.03 -4.18 -3.06
CA ILE A 133 8.49 -4.72 -4.30
C ILE A 133 9.45 -4.34 -5.42
N THR A 134 9.92 -5.35 -6.15
CA THR A 134 10.78 -5.13 -7.31
C THR A 134 10.09 -5.65 -8.54
N ARG A 135 10.62 -5.33 -9.69
CA ARG A 135 10.07 -5.85 -10.95
C ARG A 135 10.09 -7.37 -10.98
N ASP A 136 11.08 -7.97 -10.33
CA ASP A 136 11.19 -9.43 -10.27
C ASP A 136 10.18 -10.05 -9.34
N SER A 137 9.62 -9.26 -8.40
CA SER A 137 8.60 -9.73 -7.48
C SER A 137 7.24 -9.83 -8.12
N CYS A 138 7.06 -9.19 -9.28
CA CYS A 138 5.78 -9.17 -9.97
C CYS A 138 5.88 -10.00 -11.22
N THR A 139 4.87 -10.80 -11.45
CA THR A 139 4.80 -11.43 -12.75
C THR A 139 4.26 -10.42 -13.68
N SER A 140 5.10 -9.78 -14.33
CA SER A 140 4.62 -8.94 -15.32
C SER A 140 4.61 -9.70 -16.57
N THR A 141 3.86 -9.66 -17.27
CA THR A 141 4.02 -10.07 -18.64
C THR A 141 3.34 -9.23 -19.65
#